data_164b3fb24f75e4ea875fa95a033ac233
#
_entry.id   164b3fb24f75e4ea875fa95a033ac233
#
_cell.length_a   1.000
_cell.length_b   1.000
_cell.length_c   1.000
_cell.angle_alpha   90.00
_cell.angle_beta   90.00
_cell.angle_gamma   90.00
#
_symmetry.space_group_name_H-M   'P 1'
#
loop_
_entity.id
_entity.type
_entity.pdbx_description
1 polymer ?
#
loop_
_entity_poly.entity_id
_entity_poly.type
_entity_poly.pdbx_seq_one_letter_code
_entity_poly.pdbx_strand_id
1 'polypeptide(L)'
;KNLPEILPTFRDPDTYLYAREYHGKMMLGIFEPNAKNAFKKTGKVPNNFSFGEFKVDKKYIKMLHQLASKRMPAIKNLTIEKYFSGPESFTPDSNFLLGETEEIKNFYVCCGFNSIGIGSSGGAGKAIAEWMIKGHTDQDLFSLDVKRFEKFNSSLTFIKERTTETLGNLFKMHWPYKQLETSRNIKLLPYHKELKELGACFGQMAGYERPMWFSKKQKPIYKYSYGYQNWYQSAKNECINTRKNLGFFDLTPFVKFDLNGQHAYEQLQHLCANNIKNIEGKTTYTQMLNPSGGIEADVTVSCLKDNYFRVICPALARSHNKSHILKNLTKKINFKDVTERYSCIGLFGPNSRNFLTELFGDYFSKEDFPFSRGKYINISNSKVWFQRLSFIGELGWEIYIPIEKTNIIFKKIKKLGKVYKLTYSGMHALDILRLEKKFLHWGHDITSENNPFEAGLSFAVNFKKSENFIGREALEKMINKPIKKKLELFSLKKNFKPGTPLLLHDEPIFKDDKIVGYTTSSNFSFCYKKNICFAYIDGKIRDNDELLIEVEGKKHALILEKKPLHDPSSKLMRS
;
A
#
# COMPACT_ATOMS: atom_id res chain seq x y z
N LYS A 1 37.26 -28.17 20.59
CA LYS A 1 37.73 -26.80 20.92
C LYS A 1 36.49 -25.96 21.19
N ASN A 2 36.45 -25.31 22.35
CA ASN A 2 35.34 -24.41 22.70
C ASN A 2 35.34 -23.20 21.76
N LEU A 3 34.15 -22.77 21.36
CA LEU A 3 33.99 -21.53 20.61
C LEU A 3 34.30 -20.35 21.53
N PRO A 4 34.77 -19.21 20.99
CA PRO A 4 34.84 -17.97 21.75
C PRO A 4 33.47 -17.63 22.38
N GLU A 5 33.50 -17.09 23.60
CA GLU A 5 32.26 -16.81 24.37
C GLU A 5 31.32 -15.80 23.71
N ILE A 6 31.83 -14.95 22.82
CA ILE A 6 31.03 -13.94 22.12
C ILE A 6 31.26 -14.06 20.62
N LEU A 7 30.30 -14.68 19.95
CA LEU A 7 30.18 -14.66 18.49
C LEU A 7 28.90 -13.94 18.08
N PRO A 8 28.92 -13.16 16.99
CA PRO A 8 27.72 -12.55 16.48
C PRO A 8 26.71 -13.60 16.02
N THR A 9 25.42 -13.31 16.16
CA THR A 9 24.39 -14.12 15.53
C THR A 9 24.54 -14.04 14.03
N PHE A 10 24.53 -15.19 13.40
CA PHE A 10 24.72 -15.34 11.96
C PHE A 10 23.41 -15.68 11.27
N ARG A 11 23.15 -15.09 10.13
CA ARG A 11 22.03 -15.42 9.23
C ARG A 11 22.53 -15.50 7.80
N ASP A 12 22.13 -16.56 7.08
CA ASP A 12 22.44 -16.76 5.67
C ASP A 12 21.14 -16.87 4.85
N PRO A 13 20.77 -15.83 4.10
CA PRO A 13 19.55 -15.82 3.28
C PRO A 13 19.54 -16.87 2.16
N ASP A 14 20.71 -17.27 1.66
CA ASP A 14 20.82 -18.23 0.56
C ASP A 14 20.51 -19.66 1.01
N THR A 15 20.78 -19.97 2.28
CA THR A 15 20.61 -21.31 2.86
C THR A 15 19.50 -21.40 3.90
N TYR A 16 18.78 -20.28 4.16
CA TYR A 16 17.74 -20.17 5.21
C TYR A 16 18.26 -20.44 6.63
N LEU A 17 19.58 -20.44 6.81
CA LEU A 17 20.27 -20.81 8.02
C LEU A 17 20.37 -19.61 8.96
N TYR A 18 20.16 -19.86 10.24
CA TYR A 18 20.64 -18.98 11.29
C TYR A 18 21.48 -19.76 12.30
N ALA A 19 22.45 -19.11 12.90
CA ALA A 19 23.35 -19.72 13.86
C ALA A 19 23.76 -18.73 14.94
N ARG A 20 24.02 -19.26 16.13
CA ARG A 20 24.64 -18.52 17.22
C ARG A 20 25.49 -19.42 18.09
N GLU A 21 26.40 -18.82 18.82
CA GLU A 21 27.06 -19.49 19.92
C GLU A 21 26.03 -19.73 21.06
N TYR A 22 26.17 -20.86 21.75
CA TYR A 22 25.36 -21.24 22.91
C TYR A 22 26.17 -22.17 23.82
N HIS A 23 26.67 -21.65 24.97
CA HIS A 23 27.47 -22.35 25.97
C HIS A 23 28.69 -23.14 25.35
N GLY A 24 29.48 -22.42 24.54
CA GLY A 24 30.67 -22.99 23.89
C GLY A 24 30.39 -23.90 22.70
N LYS A 25 29.12 -24.07 22.31
CA LYS A 25 28.64 -24.88 21.19
C LYS A 25 27.98 -24.02 20.14
N MET A 26 27.73 -24.58 18.96
CA MET A 26 27.00 -23.92 17.90
C MET A 26 25.54 -24.40 17.89
N MET A 27 24.60 -23.43 18.09
CA MET A 27 23.19 -23.66 17.83
C MET A 27 22.89 -23.28 16.38
N LEU A 28 22.27 -24.19 15.65
CA LEU A 28 21.86 -24.02 14.26
C LEU A 28 20.36 -24.16 14.15
N GLY A 29 19.76 -23.29 13.36
CA GLY A 29 18.35 -23.36 13.06
C GLY A 29 18.05 -23.02 11.61
N ILE A 30 16.87 -23.41 11.15
CA ILE A 30 16.35 -23.16 9.81
C ILE A 30 14.85 -22.95 9.88
N PHE A 31 14.34 -21.99 9.09
CA PHE A 31 12.94 -21.97 8.74
C PHE A 31 12.78 -22.63 7.37
N GLU A 32 12.15 -23.79 7.38
CA GLU A 32 12.04 -24.59 6.16
C GLU A 32 11.17 -23.92 5.10
N PRO A 33 11.56 -23.96 3.82
CA PRO A 33 10.80 -23.34 2.72
C PRO A 33 9.38 -23.88 2.55
N ASN A 34 9.12 -25.11 3.03
CA ASN A 34 7.83 -25.78 2.96
C ASN A 34 7.43 -26.25 4.37
N ALA A 35 7.12 -25.29 5.21
CA ALA A 35 6.71 -25.53 6.60
C ALA A 35 5.49 -26.46 6.69
N LYS A 36 5.48 -27.28 7.72
CA LYS A 36 4.39 -28.25 7.98
C LYS A 36 3.47 -27.71 9.05
N ASN A 37 2.16 -27.85 8.85
CA ASN A 37 1.19 -27.60 9.91
C ASN A 37 1.42 -28.59 11.06
N ALA A 38 1.66 -28.06 12.26
CA ALA A 38 1.96 -28.84 13.45
C ALA A 38 0.83 -29.79 13.85
N PHE A 39 -0.43 -29.37 13.71
CA PHE A 39 -1.63 -30.12 14.09
C PHE A 39 -2.47 -30.50 12.87
N LYS A 40 -1.84 -31.11 11.88
CA LYS A 40 -2.42 -31.38 10.55
C LYS A 40 -3.74 -32.17 10.59
N LYS A 41 -3.92 -33.11 11.56
CA LYS A 41 -5.10 -33.96 11.65
C LYS A 41 -6.33 -33.19 12.14
N THR A 42 -6.17 -32.32 13.12
CA THR A 42 -7.27 -31.59 13.78
C THR A 42 -7.43 -30.16 13.29
N GLY A 43 -6.38 -29.56 12.73
CA GLY A 43 -6.31 -28.12 12.39
C GLY A 43 -6.34 -27.20 13.61
N LYS A 44 -6.33 -27.75 14.82
CA LYS A 44 -6.42 -27.01 16.08
C LYS A 44 -5.36 -27.50 17.06
N VAL A 45 -4.86 -26.57 17.86
CA VAL A 45 -3.99 -26.90 18.99
C VAL A 45 -4.84 -27.66 20.04
N PRO A 46 -4.42 -28.85 20.51
CA PRO A 46 -5.13 -29.54 21.58
C PRO A 46 -5.19 -28.72 22.87
N ASN A 47 -6.32 -28.76 23.58
CA ASN A 47 -6.51 -27.96 24.80
C ASN A 47 -5.50 -28.26 25.91
N ASN A 48 -4.97 -29.48 25.94
CA ASN A 48 -3.97 -29.94 26.91
C ASN A 48 -2.51 -29.82 26.39
N PHE A 49 -2.29 -29.19 25.24
CA PHE A 49 -0.95 -29.02 24.70
C PHE A 49 -0.22 -27.88 25.43
N SER A 50 0.88 -28.20 26.10
CA SER A 50 1.75 -27.26 26.79
C SER A 50 3.19 -27.73 26.72
N PHE A 51 4.13 -26.83 26.40
CA PHE A 51 5.58 -27.07 26.35
C PHE A 51 6.00 -28.32 25.54
N GLY A 52 5.19 -28.68 24.51
CA GLY A 52 5.43 -29.90 23.75
C GLY A 52 6.50 -29.72 22.68
N GLU A 53 7.37 -30.73 22.54
CA GLU A 53 8.28 -30.87 21.42
C GLU A 53 7.71 -31.88 20.40
N PHE A 54 7.98 -31.67 19.12
CA PHE A 54 7.67 -32.61 18.06
C PHE A 54 8.83 -33.57 17.76
N LYS A 55 8.49 -34.74 17.30
CA LYS A 55 9.50 -35.65 16.76
C LYS A 55 10.19 -35.02 15.57
N VAL A 56 11.52 -34.90 15.66
CA VAL A 56 12.32 -34.26 14.64
C VAL A 56 12.32 -35.07 13.33
N ASP A 57 12.11 -34.40 12.21
CA ASP A 57 12.20 -35.01 10.90
C ASP A 57 13.68 -35.13 10.48
N LYS A 58 14.19 -36.36 10.43
CA LYS A 58 15.60 -36.64 10.06
C LYS A 58 15.99 -36.06 8.69
N LYS A 59 15.03 -35.91 7.76
CA LYS A 59 15.31 -35.30 6.45
C LYS A 59 15.67 -33.82 6.59
N TYR A 60 14.97 -33.10 7.46
CA TYR A 60 15.30 -31.68 7.75
C TYR A 60 16.65 -31.53 8.42
N ILE A 61 16.98 -32.41 9.37
CA ILE A 61 18.29 -32.38 10.03
C ILE A 61 19.40 -32.62 9.03
N LYS A 62 19.25 -33.61 8.14
CA LYS A 62 20.23 -33.88 7.07
C LYS A 62 20.39 -32.66 6.16
N MET A 63 19.29 -32.03 5.74
CA MET A 63 19.30 -30.83 4.92
C MET A 63 19.98 -29.66 5.66
N LEU A 64 19.60 -29.38 6.91
CA LEU A 64 20.20 -28.34 7.75
C LEU A 64 21.72 -28.55 7.88
N HIS A 65 22.15 -29.75 8.20
CA HIS A 65 23.57 -30.09 8.33
C HIS A 65 24.35 -29.90 7.01
N GLN A 66 23.77 -30.31 5.88
CA GLN A 66 24.36 -30.09 4.55
C GLN A 66 24.51 -28.60 4.21
N LEU A 67 23.46 -27.79 4.43
CA LEU A 67 23.50 -26.35 4.18
C LEU A 67 24.49 -25.65 5.12
N ALA A 68 24.47 -25.98 6.40
CA ALA A 68 25.39 -25.44 7.38
C ALA A 68 26.85 -25.81 7.08
N SER A 69 27.12 -27.07 6.69
CA SER A 69 28.47 -27.53 6.32
C SER A 69 29.00 -26.85 5.06
N LYS A 70 28.14 -26.54 4.12
CA LYS A 70 28.49 -25.74 2.92
C LYS A 70 28.94 -24.34 3.28
N ARG A 71 28.26 -23.69 4.22
CA ARG A 71 28.54 -22.32 4.65
C ARG A 71 29.65 -22.24 5.69
N MET A 72 29.68 -23.21 6.59
CA MET A 72 30.66 -23.33 7.67
C MET A 72 31.32 -24.72 7.61
N PRO A 73 32.38 -24.95 6.81
CA PRO A 73 32.96 -26.26 6.59
C PRO A 73 33.40 -26.98 7.87
N ALA A 74 33.78 -26.25 8.91
CA ALA A 74 34.16 -26.79 10.22
C ALA A 74 33.04 -27.62 10.89
N ILE A 75 31.78 -27.43 10.52
CA ILE A 75 30.62 -28.14 11.09
C ILE A 75 30.52 -29.56 10.52
N LYS A 76 31.07 -29.84 9.36
CA LYS A 76 30.90 -31.10 8.62
C LYS A 76 31.13 -32.34 9.47
N ASN A 77 32.11 -32.29 10.35
CA ASN A 77 32.56 -33.43 11.16
C ASN A 77 32.18 -33.29 12.65
N LEU A 78 31.29 -32.31 12.99
CA LEU A 78 30.84 -32.15 14.35
C LEU A 78 29.70 -33.10 14.70
N THR A 79 29.70 -33.60 15.93
CA THR A 79 28.61 -34.40 16.49
C THR A 79 27.44 -33.50 16.89
N ILE A 80 26.23 -33.93 16.53
CA ILE A 80 25.02 -33.24 16.98
C ILE A 80 24.66 -33.80 18.36
N GLU A 81 24.61 -32.91 19.34
CA GLU A 81 24.34 -33.27 20.73
C GLU A 81 22.84 -33.33 21.03
N LYS A 82 22.08 -32.33 20.53
CA LYS A 82 20.64 -32.24 20.77
C LYS A 82 19.89 -31.77 19.52
N TYR A 83 18.73 -32.34 19.33
CA TYR A 83 17.73 -31.88 18.37
C TYR A 83 16.57 -31.23 19.12
N PHE A 84 15.99 -30.20 18.52
CA PHE A 84 14.85 -29.52 19.06
C PHE A 84 13.88 -29.14 17.93
N SER A 85 12.59 -29.38 18.12
CA SER A 85 11.54 -28.99 17.17
C SER A 85 10.26 -28.70 17.94
N GLY A 86 9.80 -27.45 17.91
CA GLY A 86 8.57 -27.00 18.56
C GLY A 86 7.60 -26.35 17.57
N PRO A 87 6.31 -26.26 17.90
CA PRO A 87 5.36 -25.52 17.10
C PRO A 87 5.50 -24.04 17.37
N GLU A 88 5.33 -23.24 16.34
CA GLU A 88 5.27 -21.78 16.42
C GLU A 88 4.02 -21.26 15.72
N SER A 89 3.56 -20.04 16.10
CA SER A 89 2.42 -19.39 15.48
C SER A 89 2.86 -18.39 14.42
N PHE A 90 2.36 -18.58 13.20
CA PHE A 90 2.63 -17.70 12.07
C PHE A 90 1.34 -17.20 11.44
N THR A 91 1.37 -15.97 10.98
CA THR A 91 0.28 -15.29 10.26
C THR A 91 0.50 -15.36 8.75
N PRO A 92 -0.53 -15.12 7.94
CA PRO A 92 -0.42 -15.17 6.48
C PRO A 92 0.50 -14.11 5.85
N ASP A 93 0.87 -13.06 6.59
CA ASP A 93 1.72 -11.96 6.12
C ASP A 93 3.03 -11.80 6.93
N SER A 94 3.28 -12.72 7.85
CA SER A 94 4.45 -12.69 8.75
C SER A 94 4.50 -11.49 9.70
N ASN A 95 3.41 -10.74 9.86
CA ASN A 95 3.25 -9.69 10.85
C ASN A 95 2.33 -10.18 11.98
N PHE A 96 2.65 -9.90 13.24
CA PHE A 96 1.80 -10.32 14.35
C PHE A 96 0.49 -9.53 14.38
N LEU A 97 -0.47 -9.98 15.19
CA LEU A 97 -1.80 -9.39 15.32
C LEU A 97 -1.83 -8.48 16.54
N LEU A 98 -2.20 -7.23 16.34
CA LEU A 98 -2.31 -6.23 17.39
C LEU A 98 -3.58 -5.38 17.17
N GLY A 99 -4.24 -4.97 18.26
CA GLY A 99 -5.29 -3.97 18.24
C GLY A 99 -6.70 -4.49 18.50
N GLU A 100 -7.66 -3.58 18.39
CA GLU A 100 -9.08 -3.83 18.60
C GLU A 100 -9.69 -4.53 17.39
N THR A 101 -10.47 -5.60 17.62
CA THR A 101 -11.17 -6.30 16.52
C THR A 101 -12.34 -5.46 15.98
N GLU A 102 -12.72 -5.71 14.72
CA GLU A 102 -13.84 -5.00 14.09
C GLU A 102 -15.20 -5.48 14.66
N GLU A 103 -15.28 -6.77 15.01
CA GLU A 103 -16.55 -7.44 15.36
C GLU A 103 -16.99 -7.18 16.81
N ILE A 104 -16.03 -7.00 17.72
CA ILE A 104 -16.33 -6.90 19.16
C ILE A 104 -15.62 -5.66 19.72
N LYS A 105 -16.42 -4.67 20.12
CA LYS A 105 -15.91 -3.45 20.75
C LYS A 105 -15.18 -3.76 22.05
N ASN A 106 -14.05 -3.10 22.29
CA ASN A 106 -13.17 -3.27 23.46
C ASN A 106 -12.56 -4.68 23.59
N PHE A 107 -12.58 -5.48 22.52
CA PHE A 107 -11.85 -6.74 22.47
C PHE A 107 -10.54 -6.54 21.70
N TYR A 108 -9.44 -6.63 22.42
CA TYR A 108 -8.10 -6.41 21.88
C TYR A 108 -7.36 -7.73 21.73
N VAL A 109 -6.58 -7.85 20.68
CA VAL A 109 -5.71 -9.00 20.41
C VAL A 109 -4.25 -8.57 20.39
N CYS A 110 -3.39 -9.46 20.89
CA CYS A 110 -1.92 -9.31 20.86
C CYS A 110 -1.31 -10.71 20.77
N CYS A 111 -1.18 -11.24 19.54
CA CYS A 111 -0.81 -12.66 19.31
C CYS A 111 -0.20 -12.90 17.93
N GLY A 112 0.19 -14.15 17.65
CA GLY A 112 0.71 -14.55 16.33
C GLY A 112 2.07 -13.96 16.01
N PHE A 113 2.99 -13.96 16.96
CA PHE A 113 4.25 -13.19 16.91
C PHE A 113 5.31 -13.70 15.93
N ASN A 114 5.05 -14.72 15.13
CA ASN A 114 5.96 -15.14 14.04
C ASN A 114 7.42 -15.32 14.49
N SER A 115 7.64 -16.02 15.63
CA SER A 115 8.97 -16.27 16.23
C SER A 115 9.73 -15.06 16.77
N ILE A 116 9.12 -13.86 16.80
CA ILE A 116 9.75 -12.64 17.32
C ILE A 116 9.13 -12.14 18.63
N GLY A 117 8.29 -12.95 19.30
CA GLY A 117 7.49 -12.54 20.46
C GLY A 117 8.32 -12.01 21.63
N ILE A 118 9.46 -12.63 21.94
CA ILE A 118 10.31 -12.19 23.05
C ILE A 118 10.83 -10.76 22.79
N GLY A 119 11.37 -10.51 21.60
CA GLY A 119 11.91 -9.20 21.23
C GLY A 119 10.84 -8.12 21.08
N SER A 120 9.62 -8.50 20.68
CA SER A 120 8.52 -7.56 20.38
C SER A 120 7.59 -7.30 21.57
N SER A 121 7.61 -8.14 22.60
CA SER A 121 6.62 -8.13 23.70
C SER A 121 6.52 -6.78 24.42
N GLY A 122 7.65 -6.15 24.74
CA GLY A 122 7.67 -4.86 25.43
C GLY A 122 7.04 -3.74 24.60
N GLY A 123 7.40 -3.63 23.32
CA GLY A 123 6.83 -2.65 22.39
C GLY A 123 5.34 -2.90 22.10
N ALA A 124 4.97 -4.15 21.85
CA ALA A 124 3.57 -4.53 21.62
C ALA A 124 2.70 -4.29 22.86
N GLY A 125 3.19 -4.65 24.06
CA GLY A 125 2.49 -4.41 25.31
C GLY A 125 2.27 -2.91 25.59
N LYS A 126 3.29 -2.06 25.35
CA LYS A 126 3.15 -0.61 25.46
C LYS A 126 2.13 -0.08 24.47
N ALA A 127 2.24 -0.43 23.20
CA ALA A 127 1.37 0.06 22.15
C ALA A 127 -0.10 -0.32 22.39
N ILE A 128 -0.38 -1.56 22.80
CA ILE A 128 -1.76 -2.00 23.07
C ILE A 128 -2.33 -1.29 24.32
N ALA A 129 -1.54 -1.10 25.37
CA ALA A 129 -1.96 -0.38 26.57
C ALA A 129 -2.31 1.09 26.25
N GLU A 130 -1.46 1.78 25.51
CA GLU A 130 -1.73 3.15 25.05
C GLU A 130 -2.98 3.21 24.18
N TRP A 131 -3.17 2.25 23.26
CA TRP A 131 -4.36 2.16 22.42
C TRP A 131 -5.64 1.96 23.22
N MET A 132 -5.61 1.05 24.21
CA MET A 132 -6.77 0.82 25.10
C MET A 132 -7.15 2.07 25.91
N ILE A 133 -6.16 2.83 26.41
CA ILE A 133 -6.39 4.03 27.22
C ILE A 133 -6.87 5.21 26.36
N LYS A 134 -6.24 5.46 25.21
CA LYS A 134 -6.52 6.62 24.35
C LYS A 134 -7.66 6.36 23.34
N GLY A 135 -7.98 5.10 23.07
CA GLY A 135 -8.91 4.69 22.01
C GLY A 135 -8.33 4.77 20.59
N HIS A 136 -7.10 5.20 20.42
CA HIS A 136 -6.33 5.24 19.17
C HIS A 136 -4.84 5.08 19.46
N THR A 137 -4.05 4.89 18.42
CA THR A 137 -2.59 4.90 18.49
C THR A 137 -2.01 6.15 17.84
N ASP A 138 -0.92 6.66 18.40
CA ASP A 138 -0.12 7.73 17.78
C ASP A 138 0.99 7.16 16.88
N GLN A 139 1.18 5.84 16.89
CA GLN A 139 2.16 5.12 16.07
C GLN A 139 1.49 4.53 14.83
N ASP A 140 2.25 4.38 13.76
CA ASP A 140 1.82 3.58 12.60
C ASP A 140 1.88 2.08 12.92
N LEU A 141 0.75 1.56 13.34
CA LEU A 141 0.56 0.12 13.61
C LEU A 141 -0.30 -0.55 12.53
N PHE A 142 -0.55 0.10 11.39
CA PHE A 142 -1.43 -0.42 10.35
C PHE A 142 -1.01 -1.81 9.85
N SER A 143 0.30 -2.03 9.67
CA SER A 143 0.83 -3.34 9.25
C SER A 143 0.65 -4.45 10.31
N LEU A 144 0.37 -4.10 11.55
CA LEU A 144 0.13 -5.02 12.68
C LEU A 144 -1.35 -5.07 13.08
N ASP A 145 -2.14 -4.06 12.72
CA ASP A 145 -3.56 -3.98 13.08
C ASP A 145 -4.32 -5.21 12.57
N VAL A 146 -5.03 -5.90 13.47
CA VAL A 146 -5.84 -7.07 13.12
C VAL A 146 -6.85 -6.76 12.02
N LYS A 147 -7.30 -5.51 11.91
CA LYS A 147 -8.23 -5.01 10.87
C LYS A 147 -7.62 -4.90 9.46
N ARG A 148 -6.32 -5.20 9.29
CA ARG A 148 -5.73 -5.32 7.95
C ARG A 148 -6.21 -6.56 7.19
N PHE A 149 -6.77 -7.53 7.91
CA PHE A 149 -7.34 -8.73 7.32
C PHE A 149 -8.83 -8.56 6.95
N GLU A 150 -9.22 -9.16 5.84
CA GLU A 150 -10.59 -9.27 5.39
C GLU A 150 -11.12 -10.73 5.57
N LYS A 151 -12.42 -10.94 5.43
CA LYS A 151 -13.06 -12.25 5.60
C LYS A 151 -12.41 -13.38 4.78
N PHE A 152 -11.92 -13.11 3.56
CA PHE A 152 -11.28 -14.14 2.75
C PHE A 152 -9.98 -14.66 3.37
N ASN A 153 -9.29 -13.85 4.17
CA ASN A 153 -8.04 -14.22 4.84
C ASN A 153 -8.26 -15.27 5.95
N SER A 154 -9.51 -15.43 6.47
CA SER A 154 -9.83 -16.37 7.53
C SER A 154 -10.09 -17.80 7.04
N SER A 155 -10.08 -18.05 5.72
CA SER A 155 -10.25 -19.40 5.21
C SER A 155 -9.02 -20.27 5.55
N LEU A 156 -9.27 -21.50 6.03
CA LEU A 156 -8.18 -22.43 6.41
C LEU A 156 -7.22 -22.73 5.25
N THR A 157 -7.74 -22.79 4.04
CA THR A 157 -6.91 -22.98 2.83
C THR A 157 -5.99 -21.79 2.62
N PHE A 158 -6.54 -20.57 2.68
CA PHE A 158 -5.74 -19.35 2.56
C PHE A 158 -4.65 -19.28 3.62
N ILE A 159 -5.04 -19.45 4.88
CA ILE A 159 -4.10 -19.42 6.02
C ILE A 159 -2.97 -20.42 5.80
N LYS A 160 -3.30 -21.65 5.47
CA LYS A 160 -2.30 -22.72 5.27
C LYS A 160 -1.33 -22.42 4.13
N GLU A 161 -1.85 -22.11 2.95
CA GLU A 161 -1.03 -21.87 1.76
C GLU A 161 -0.16 -20.62 1.92
N ARG A 162 -0.78 -19.51 2.32
CA ARG A 162 -0.12 -18.23 2.44
C ARG A 162 0.92 -18.21 3.58
N THR A 163 0.58 -18.77 4.75
CA THR A 163 1.52 -18.89 5.87
C THR A 163 2.71 -19.76 5.52
N THR A 164 2.50 -20.86 4.80
CA THR A 164 3.61 -21.72 4.33
C THR A 164 4.55 -20.94 3.40
N GLU A 165 4.02 -20.14 2.47
CA GLU A 165 4.84 -19.33 1.57
C GLU A 165 5.58 -18.22 2.30
N THR A 166 4.90 -17.46 3.15
CA THR A 166 5.49 -16.32 3.86
C THR A 166 6.54 -16.78 4.86
N LEU A 167 6.30 -17.85 5.60
CA LEU A 167 7.29 -18.47 6.47
C LEU A 167 8.51 -18.94 5.67
N GLY A 168 8.30 -19.65 4.56
CA GLY A 168 9.38 -20.09 3.67
C GLY A 168 10.18 -18.94 3.05
N ASN A 169 9.61 -17.72 3.01
CA ASN A 169 10.30 -16.53 2.53
C ASN A 169 10.98 -15.72 3.66
N LEU A 170 10.70 -16.01 4.94
CA LEU A 170 11.14 -15.19 6.07
C LEU A 170 12.66 -14.97 6.12
N PHE A 171 13.45 -15.98 5.79
CA PHE A 171 14.91 -15.92 5.75
C PHE A 171 15.51 -15.90 4.34
N LYS A 172 14.67 -15.88 3.30
CA LYS A 172 15.14 -15.70 1.92
C LYS A 172 15.52 -14.26 1.62
N MET A 173 16.16 -14.06 0.47
CA MET A 173 16.37 -12.73 -0.09
C MET A 173 15.02 -12.01 -0.30
N HIS A 174 14.87 -10.83 0.28
CA HIS A 174 13.69 -9.99 0.13
C HIS A 174 13.85 -9.13 -1.12
N TRP A 175 13.38 -9.64 -2.25
CA TRP A 175 13.44 -8.91 -3.51
C TRP A 175 12.49 -7.72 -3.55
N PRO A 176 12.90 -6.57 -4.08
CA PRO A 176 11.99 -5.48 -4.38
C PRO A 176 10.84 -5.93 -5.28
N TYR A 177 9.63 -5.39 -5.04
CA TYR A 177 8.42 -5.66 -5.82
C TYR A 177 7.95 -7.13 -5.83
N LYS A 178 8.47 -7.96 -4.93
CA LYS A 178 8.10 -9.38 -4.89
C LYS A 178 6.60 -9.58 -4.70
N GLN A 179 6.02 -10.45 -5.53
CA GLN A 179 4.63 -10.87 -5.44
C GLN A 179 4.54 -12.25 -4.79
N LEU A 180 3.50 -12.44 -3.96
CA LEU A 180 3.19 -13.76 -3.40
C LEU A 180 2.49 -14.62 -4.47
N GLU A 181 2.77 -15.93 -4.45
CA GLU A 181 2.39 -16.86 -5.51
C GLU A 181 1.25 -17.79 -5.12
N THR A 182 1.05 -18.03 -3.81
CA THR A 182 -0.05 -18.87 -3.29
C THR A 182 -1.34 -18.11 -3.13
N SER A 183 -2.45 -18.80 -2.98
CA SER A 183 -3.79 -18.24 -2.76
C SER A 183 -4.10 -17.07 -3.70
N ARG A 184 -3.80 -17.28 -4.99
CA ARG A 184 -4.09 -16.34 -6.08
C ARG A 184 -5.53 -16.50 -6.58
N ASN A 185 -6.00 -15.56 -7.38
CA ASN A 185 -7.31 -15.57 -8.03
C ASN A 185 -8.51 -15.58 -7.04
N ILE A 186 -8.38 -14.97 -5.87
CA ILE A 186 -9.45 -14.89 -4.88
C ILE A 186 -10.56 -13.97 -5.35
N LYS A 187 -10.20 -12.77 -5.83
CA LYS A 187 -11.12 -11.79 -6.42
C LYS A 187 -10.65 -11.47 -7.83
N LEU A 188 -11.46 -11.83 -8.82
CA LEU A 188 -11.20 -11.56 -10.23
C LEU A 188 -12.14 -10.46 -10.74
N LEU A 189 -11.59 -9.61 -11.58
CA LEU A 189 -12.36 -8.61 -12.30
C LEU A 189 -13.18 -9.25 -13.41
N PRO A 190 -14.34 -8.70 -13.80
CA PRO A 190 -15.13 -9.24 -14.91
C PRO A 190 -14.35 -9.35 -16.22
N TYR A 191 -13.41 -8.45 -16.47
CA TYR A 191 -12.54 -8.42 -17.67
C TYR A 191 -11.12 -8.96 -17.42
N HIS A 192 -10.92 -9.78 -16.37
CA HIS A 192 -9.59 -10.34 -16.02
C HIS A 192 -8.97 -11.14 -17.18
N LYS A 193 -9.79 -11.96 -17.86
CA LYS A 193 -9.34 -12.78 -18.99
C LYS A 193 -8.82 -11.90 -20.12
N GLU A 194 -9.56 -10.86 -20.46
CA GLU A 194 -9.18 -9.91 -21.51
C GLU A 194 -7.89 -9.16 -21.18
N LEU A 195 -7.69 -8.75 -19.92
CA LEU A 195 -6.43 -8.13 -19.50
C LEU A 195 -5.26 -9.10 -19.61
N LYS A 196 -5.46 -10.37 -19.28
CA LYS A 196 -4.45 -11.42 -19.45
C LYS A 196 -4.07 -11.60 -20.92
N GLU A 197 -5.05 -11.62 -21.82
CA GLU A 197 -4.84 -11.69 -23.28
C GLU A 197 -4.11 -10.45 -23.82
N LEU A 198 -4.30 -9.30 -23.18
CA LEU A 198 -3.58 -8.05 -23.49
C LEU A 198 -2.14 -8.03 -22.97
N GLY A 199 -1.72 -9.06 -22.24
CA GLY A 199 -0.37 -9.22 -21.74
C GLY A 199 -0.15 -8.67 -20.33
N ALA A 200 -1.19 -8.61 -19.49
CA ALA A 200 -1.07 -8.20 -18.10
C ALA A 200 -0.22 -9.16 -17.27
N CYS A 201 0.74 -8.64 -16.53
CA CYS A 201 1.35 -9.29 -15.39
C CYS A 201 0.58 -8.89 -14.14
N PHE A 202 0.06 -9.87 -13.40
CA PHE A 202 -0.77 -9.60 -12.24
C PHE A 202 0.00 -9.67 -10.93
N GLY A 203 -0.35 -8.77 -9.99
CA GLY A 203 -0.06 -8.83 -8.57
C GLY A 203 -1.36 -8.88 -7.77
N GLN A 204 -1.28 -9.27 -6.49
CA GLN A 204 -2.46 -9.33 -5.62
C GLN A 204 -2.51 -8.14 -4.66
N MET A 205 -3.70 -7.54 -4.50
CA MET A 205 -3.98 -6.49 -3.52
C MET A 205 -5.39 -6.69 -2.94
N ALA A 206 -5.51 -6.82 -1.61
CA ALA A 206 -6.80 -7.06 -0.93
C ALA A 206 -7.62 -8.21 -1.57
N GLY A 207 -6.92 -9.28 -1.98
CA GLY A 207 -7.49 -10.43 -2.68
C GLY A 207 -7.74 -10.24 -4.18
N TYR A 208 -7.70 -9.02 -4.70
CA TYR A 208 -7.87 -8.76 -6.14
C TYR A 208 -6.59 -9.03 -6.92
N GLU A 209 -6.74 -9.69 -8.08
CA GLU A 209 -5.70 -9.75 -9.10
C GLU A 209 -5.73 -8.43 -9.89
N ARG A 210 -4.69 -7.61 -9.75
CA ARG A 210 -4.60 -6.32 -10.46
C ARG A 210 -3.40 -6.29 -11.41
N PRO A 211 -3.52 -5.66 -12.59
CA PRO A 211 -2.40 -5.50 -13.50
C PRO A 211 -1.30 -4.66 -12.88
N MET A 212 -0.08 -5.18 -12.86
CA MET A 212 1.10 -4.45 -12.40
C MET A 212 1.82 -3.77 -13.57
N TRP A 213 1.86 -4.42 -14.73
CA TRP A 213 2.41 -3.94 -15.99
C TRP A 213 1.93 -4.80 -17.15
N PHE A 214 2.09 -4.34 -18.40
CA PHE A 214 1.66 -5.06 -19.61
C PHE A 214 2.81 -5.30 -20.58
N SER A 215 2.90 -6.50 -21.16
CA SER A 215 3.80 -6.80 -22.26
C SER A 215 3.28 -7.91 -23.16
N LYS A 216 3.40 -7.68 -24.47
CA LYS A 216 3.20 -8.72 -25.49
C LYS A 216 4.54 -9.29 -26.01
N LYS A 217 5.65 -8.58 -25.77
CA LYS A 217 6.96 -8.94 -26.33
C LYS A 217 7.70 -9.96 -25.48
N GLN A 218 7.37 -10.06 -24.21
CA GLN A 218 7.96 -11.01 -23.26
C GLN A 218 6.86 -11.64 -22.40
N LYS A 219 7.12 -12.83 -21.85
CA LYS A 219 6.22 -13.46 -20.91
C LYS A 219 5.99 -12.50 -19.71
N PRO A 220 4.74 -12.19 -19.36
CA PRO A 220 4.43 -11.21 -18.29
C PRO A 220 4.61 -11.84 -16.90
N ILE A 221 5.86 -12.11 -16.53
CA ILE A 221 6.27 -12.63 -15.22
C ILE A 221 7.39 -11.76 -14.65
N TYR A 222 7.44 -11.65 -13.32
CA TYR A 222 8.53 -10.97 -12.66
C TYR A 222 9.85 -11.72 -12.75
N LYS A 223 10.93 -10.96 -13.00
CA LYS A 223 12.33 -11.38 -12.76
C LYS A 223 12.90 -10.38 -11.77
N TYR A 224 13.05 -10.82 -10.53
CA TYR A 224 13.45 -9.94 -9.44
C TYR A 224 14.92 -9.55 -9.51
N SER A 225 15.23 -8.29 -9.15
CA SER A 225 16.58 -7.75 -9.16
C SER A 225 16.70 -6.58 -8.19
N TYR A 226 17.88 -6.31 -7.66
CA TYR A 226 18.22 -5.05 -6.97
C TYR A 226 18.75 -3.97 -7.93
N GLY A 227 18.62 -4.18 -9.22
CA GLY A 227 19.00 -3.23 -10.26
C GLY A 227 17.87 -2.98 -11.25
N TYR A 228 18.17 -3.13 -12.53
CA TYR A 228 17.22 -2.94 -13.61
C TYR A 228 16.06 -3.96 -13.52
N GLN A 229 14.83 -3.46 -13.44
CA GLN A 229 13.63 -4.29 -13.37
C GLN A 229 13.15 -4.72 -14.77
N ASN A 230 12.76 -5.97 -14.94
CA ASN A 230 12.34 -6.49 -16.25
C ASN A 230 11.06 -5.85 -16.79
N TRP A 231 10.27 -5.19 -15.94
CA TRP A 231 9.06 -4.46 -16.30
C TRP A 231 9.31 -2.97 -16.69
N TYR A 232 10.51 -2.44 -16.48
CA TYR A 232 10.82 -1.02 -16.72
C TYR A 232 10.50 -0.56 -18.14
N GLN A 233 10.80 -1.37 -19.16
CA GLN A 233 10.49 -0.99 -20.54
C GLN A 233 8.97 -0.90 -20.79
N SER A 234 8.20 -1.79 -20.16
CA SER A 234 6.73 -1.76 -20.23
C SER A 234 6.18 -0.52 -19.52
N ALA A 235 6.56 -0.29 -18.27
CA ALA A 235 6.16 0.89 -17.51
C ALA A 235 6.56 2.20 -18.19
N LYS A 236 7.75 2.26 -18.80
CA LYS A 236 8.17 3.41 -19.63
C LYS A 236 7.19 3.71 -20.75
N ASN A 237 6.79 2.68 -21.51
CA ASN A 237 5.85 2.83 -22.62
C ASN A 237 4.47 3.26 -22.11
N GLU A 238 4.01 2.66 -21.00
CA GLU A 238 2.75 2.99 -20.33
C GLU A 238 2.74 4.45 -19.86
N CYS A 239 3.77 4.90 -19.15
CA CYS A 239 3.88 6.28 -18.68
C CYS A 239 3.91 7.30 -19.83
N ILE A 240 4.80 7.08 -20.80
CA ILE A 240 4.97 8.03 -21.91
C ILE A 240 3.70 8.12 -22.75
N ASN A 241 3.05 6.97 -23.04
CA ASN A 241 1.85 7.01 -23.85
C ASN A 241 0.66 7.60 -23.10
N THR A 242 0.52 7.35 -21.80
CA THR A 242 -0.51 8.00 -20.95
C THR A 242 -0.36 9.52 -20.99
N ARG A 243 0.86 10.05 -20.86
CA ARG A 243 1.15 11.49 -20.93
C ARG A 243 0.86 12.10 -22.32
N LYS A 244 1.06 11.32 -23.39
CA LYS A 244 0.89 11.80 -24.79
C LYS A 244 -0.48 11.57 -25.39
N ASN A 245 -1.15 10.52 -24.97
CA ASN A 245 -2.40 10.05 -25.60
C ASN A 245 -3.47 9.70 -24.57
N LEU A 246 -3.55 8.42 -24.20
CA LEU A 246 -4.59 7.88 -23.33
C LEU A 246 -4.11 6.61 -22.62
N GLY A 247 -4.26 6.57 -21.30
CA GLY A 247 -3.99 5.43 -20.43
C GLY A 247 -5.28 4.87 -19.82
N PHE A 248 -5.39 3.55 -19.79
CA PHE A 248 -6.40 2.80 -19.05
C PHE A 248 -5.75 2.26 -17.78
N PHE A 249 -6.38 2.50 -16.63
CA PHE A 249 -5.97 1.96 -15.33
C PHE A 249 -7.13 1.25 -14.66
N ASP A 250 -6.87 0.06 -14.14
CA ASP A 250 -7.84 -0.64 -13.30
C ASP A 250 -7.74 -0.14 -11.85
N LEU A 251 -8.75 0.56 -11.40
CA LEU A 251 -8.88 1.12 -10.05
C LEU A 251 -9.95 0.39 -9.23
N THR A 252 -10.45 -0.76 -9.72
CA THR A 252 -11.53 -1.52 -9.08
C THR A 252 -11.25 -1.90 -7.63
N PRO A 253 -10.01 -2.25 -7.21
CA PRO A 253 -9.73 -2.58 -5.81
C PRO A 253 -9.96 -1.45 -4.80
N PHE A 254 -10.00 -0.17 -5.22
CA PHE A 254 -10.31 0.92 -4.29
C PHE A 254 -11.64 0.68 -3.59
N VAL A 255 -11.66 0.93 -2.29
CA VAL A 255 -12.83 0.75 -1.43
C VAL A 255 -13.86 1.83 -1.71
N LYS A 256 -15.13 1.45 -1.69
CA LYS A 256 -16.28 2.33 -1.94
C LYS A 256 -17.29 2.16 -0.81
N PHE A 257 -17.43 3.18 0.02
CA PHE A 257 -18.43 3.22 1.08
C PHE A 257 -19.52 4.23 0.73
N ASP A 258 -20.77 3.80 0.77
CA ASP A 258 -21.93 4.67 0.60
C ASP A 258 -22.51 5.01 1.96
N LEU A 259 -22.63 6.32 2.23
CA LEU A 259 -23.22 6.89 3.44
C LEU A 259 -24.43 7.72 3.03
N ASN A 260 -25.62 7.39 3.55
CA ASN A 260 -26.81 8.15 3.24
C ASN A 260 -27.78 8.24 4.43
N GLY A 261 -28.69 9.23 4.36
CA GLY A 261 -29.69 9.51 5.37
C GLY A 261 -29.60 10.94 5.87
N GLN A 262 -30.60 11.39 6.61
CA GLN A 262 -30.77 12.77 7.07
C GLN A 262 -29.49 13.40 7.67
N HIS A 263 -28.70 12.62 8.41
CA HIS A 263 -27.50 13.08 9.10
C HIS A 263 -26.18 12.79 8.34
N ALA A 264 -26.23 12.22 7.13
CA ALA A 264 -25.00 11.79 6.44
C ALA A 264 -24.02 12.95 6.17
N TYR A 265 -24.54 14.11 5.77
CA TYR A 265 -23.74 15.32 5.58
C TYR A 265 -23.06 15.78 6.87
N GLU A 266 -23.81 15.90 7.95
CA GLU A 266 -23.32 16.32 9.27
C GLU A 266 -22.24 15.36 9.80
N GLN A 267 -22.46 14.04 9.66
CA GLN A 267 -21.49 13.04 10.08
C GLN A 267 -20.19 13.10 9.26
N LEU A 268 -20.28 13.36 7.96
CA LEU A 268 -19.10 13.57 7.13
C LEU A 268 -18.35 14.86 7.46
N GLN A 269 -19.04 15.92 7.87
CA GLN A 269 -18.39 17.13 8.37
C GLN A 269 -17.61 16.85 9.66
N HIS A 270 -18.15 16.00 10.54
CA HIS A 270 -17.45 15.59 11.77
C HIS A 270 -16.22 14.68 11.49
N LEU A 271 -16.34 13.77 10.54
CA LEU A 271 -15.28 12.81 10.21
C LEU A 271 -14.13 13.42 9.39
N CYS A 272 -14.41 14.37 8.51
CA CYS A 272 -13.48 14.88 7.50
C CYS A 272 -12.88 16.22 7.90
N ALA A 273 -11.57 16.39 7.72
CA ALA A 273 -10.88 17.65 8.02
C ALA A 273 -11.23 18.77 7.03
N ASN A 274 -11.60 18.45 5.79
CA ASN A 274 -12.04 19.42 4.80
C ASN A 274 -13.55 19.69 4.90
N ASN A 275 -13.99 20.77 4.25
CA ASN A 275 -15.40 21.12 4.15
C ASN A 275 -16.08 20.34 3.03
N ILE A 276 -16.82 19.30 3.39
CA ILE A 276 -17.62 18.52 2.45
C ILE A 276 -18.80 19.37 1.96
N LYS A 277 -19.20 19.18 0.71
CA LYS A 277 -20.32 19.93 0.12
C LYS A 277 -21.49 19.00 -0.18
N ASN A 278 -22.66 19.31 0.37
CA ASN A 278 -23.91 18.61 0.05
C ASN A 278 -24.51 19.20 -1.23
N ILE A 279 -23.76 19.14 -2.32
CA ILE A 279 -24.14 19.59 -3.66
C ILE A 279 -23.91 18.43 -4.60
N GLU A 280 -24.97 17.97 -5.26
CA GLU A 280 -24.91 16.85 -6.19
C GLU A 280 -23.75 17.01 -7.20
N GLY A 281 -23.01 15.94 -7.39
CA GLY A 281 -21.83 15.90 -8.24
C GLY A 281 -20.56 16.46 -7.63
N LYS A 282 -20.60 17.19 -6.51
CA LYS A 282 -19.38 17.75 -5.91
C LYS A 282 -18.54 16.66 -5.27
N THR A 283 -17.25 16.69 -5.60
CA THR A 283 -16.22 15.78 -5.04
C THR A 283 -15.22 16.59 -4.23
N THR A 284 -14.88 16.11 -3.04
CA THR A 284 -13.94 16.75 -2.10
C THR A 284 -12.87 15.75 -1.70
N TYR A 285 -11.61 16.13 -1.87
CA TYR A 285 -10.46 15.42 -1.31
C TYR A 285 -10.24 15.88 0.12
N THR A 286 -10.04 14.95 1.04
CA THR A 286 -9.93 15.22 2.48
C THR A 286 -9.22 14.10 3.21
N GLN A 287 -8.70 14.40 4.41
CA GLN A 287 -8.26 13.42 5.37
C GLN A 287 -9.30 13.22 6.47
N MET A 288 -9.38 12.00 7.01
CA MET A 288 -9.95 11.71 8.32
C MET A 288 -8.79 11.55 9.30
N LEU A 289 -8.91 12.16 10.47
CA LEU A 289 -7.82 12.25 11.44
C LEU A 289 -8.15 11.48 12.70
N ASN A 290 -7.10 11.11 13.46
CA ASN A 290 -7.26 10.71 14.85
C ASN A 290 -7.31 11.95 15.78
N PRO A 291 -7.66 11.80 17.06
CA PRO A 291 -7.73 12.91 18.00
C PRO A 291 -6.41 13.67 18.18
N SER A 292 -5.26 13.03 17.92
CA SER A 292 -3.93 13.65 17.94
C SER A 292 -3.56 14.41 16.66
N GLY A 293 -4.43 14.40 15.64
CA GLY A 293 -4.23 15.08 14.36
C GLY A 293 -3.49 14.25 13.30
N GLY A 294 -3.22 12.98 13.58
CA GLY A 294 -2.61 12.05 12.62
C GLY A 294 -3.61 11.58 11.54
N ILE A 295 -3.11 11.28 10.34
CA ILE A 295 -3.91 10.95 9.15
C ILE A 295 -4.33 9.47 9.19
N GLU A 296 -5.53 9.18 9.69
CA GLU A 296 -6.10 7.82 9.72
C GLU A 296 -6.55 7.33 8.35
N ALA A 297 -7.07 8.24 7.54
CA ALA A 297 -7.50 7.92 6.18
C ALA A 297 -7.30 9.11 5.25
N ASP A 298 -6.91 8.82 4.02
CA ASP A 298 -6.82 9.76 2.91
C ASP A 298 -7.88 9.38 1.87
N VAL A 299 -8.88 10.24 1.69
CA VAL A 299 -10.12 9.86 1.03
C VAL A 299 -10.64 10.91 0.06
N THR A 300 -11.46 10.44 -0.86
CA THR A 300 -12.27 11.29 -1.72
C THR A 300 -13.75 11.08 -1.38
N VAL A 301 -14.48 12.17 -1.13
CA VAL A 301 -15.91 12.16 -0.81
C VAL A 301 -16.68 12.80 -1.95
N SER A 302 -17.58 12.05 -2.59
CA SER A 302 -18.45 12.52 -3.66
C SER A 302 -19.90 12.55 -3.22
N CYS A 303 -20.58 13.68 -3.38
CA CYS A 303 -22.01 13.82 -3.16
C CYS A 303 -22.74 13.27 -4.40
N LEU A 304 -23.39 12.10 -4.26
CA LEU A 304 -24.11 11.44 -5.36
C LEU A 304 -25.50 12.03 -5.58
N LYS A 305 -26.10 12.52 -4.52
CA LYS A 305 -27.33 13.35 -4.44
C LYS A 305 -27.45 13.92 -3.03
N ASP A 306 -28.48 14.71 -2.75
CA ASP A 306 -28.71 15.26 -1.42
C ASP A 306 -28.63 14.20 -0.33
N ASN A 307 -27.79 14.45 0.69
CA ASN A 307 -27.53 13.55 1.82
C ASN A 307 -27.15 12.09 1.43
N TYR A 308 -26.56 11.90 0.26
CA TYR A 308 -26.03 10.63 -0.19
C TYR A 308 -24.62 10.79 -0.74
N PHE A 309 -23.66 10.19 -0.09
CA PHE A 309 -22.23 10.34 -0.38
C PHE A 309 -21.57 9.00 -0.64
N ARG A 310 -20.55 9.03 -1.49
CA ARG A 310 -19.61 7.92 -1.69
C ARG A 310 -18.22 8.34 -1.23
N VAL A 311 -17.64 7.56 -0.32
CA VAL A 311 -16.27 7.71 0.17
C VAL A 311 -15.40 6.66 -0.52
N ILE A 312 -14.32 7.11 -1.13
CA ILE A 312 -13.32 6.27 -1.79
C ILE A 312 -12.05 6.27 -0.97
N CYS A 313 -11.54 5.08 -0.68
CA CYS A 313 -10.31 4.88 0.12
C CYS A 313 -9.40 3.80 -0.46
N PRO A 314 -8.13 3.72 0.01
CA PRO A 314 -7.18 2.68 -0.42
C PRO A 314 -7.67 1.26 -0.15
N ALA A 315 -7.34 0.33 -1.05
CA ALA A 315 -7.82 -1.05 -1.02
C ALA A 315 -7.46 -1.81 0.26
N LEU A 316 -6.22 -1.67 0.75
CA LEU A 316 -5.75 -2.38 1.95
C LEU A 316 -6.36 -1.86 3.25
N ALA A 317 -6.88 -0.63 3.26
CA ALA A 317 -7.42 0.01 4.45
C ALA A 317 -8.94 -0.22 4.62
N ARG A 318 -9.55 -1.22 3.97
CA ARG A 318 -11.00 -1.43 3.95
C ARG A 318 -11.60 -1.56 5.35
N SER A 319 -11.18 -2.54 6.12
CA SER A 319 -11.71 -2.77 7.48
C SER A 319 -11.26 -1.68 8.45
N HIS A 320 -10.02 -1.18 8.32
CA HIS A 320 -9.52 -0.06 9.12
C HIS A 320 -10.39 1.20 8.94
N ASN A 321 -10.59 1.65 7.70
CA ASN A 321 -11.38 2.85 7.43
C ASN A 321 -12.88 2.68 7.76
N LYS A 322 -13.44 1.48 7.50
CA LYS A 322 -14.80 1.15 7.93
C LYS A 322 -14.95 1.27 9.44
N SER A 323 -14.02 0.68 10.20
CA SER A 323 -14.01 0.74 11.66
C SER A 323 -13.87 2.19 12.16
N HIS A 324 -12.93 2.96 11.57
CA HIS A 324 -12.75 4.37 11.92
C HIS A 324 -14.04 5.19 11.69
N ILE A 325 -14.69 5.03 10.54
CA ILE A 325 -15.96 5.71 10.24
C ILE A 325 -17.03 5.30 11.25
N LEU A 326 -17.31 4.01 11.41
CA LEU A 326 -18.42 3.53 12.23
C LEU A 326 -18.25 3.84 13.72
N LYS A 327 -17.01 3.77 14.24
CA LYS A 327 -16.68 4.09 15.63
C LYS A 327 -16.94 5.55 15.98
N ASN A 328 -16.76 6.44 15.03
CA ASN A 328 -16.85 7.89 15.24
C ASN A 328 -18.18 8.50 14.78
N LEU A 329 -19.16 7.70 14.38
CA LEU A 329 -20.51 8.18 14.13
C LEU A 329 -21.20 8.57 15.45
N THR A 330 -21.71 9.80 15.51
CA THR A 330 -22.48 10.33 16.65
C THR A 330 -23.98 10.23 16.43
N LYS A 331 -24.42 10.10 15.16
CA LYS A 331 -25.82 9.92 14.77
C LYS A 331 -25.97 8.75 13.80
N LYS A 332 -27.13 8.12 13.83
CA LYS A 332 -27.45 6.98 12.96
C LYS A 332 -27.57 7.43 11.50
N ILE A 333 -26.82 6.75 10.64
CA ILE A 333 -26.89 6.87 9.18
C ILE A 333 -26.95 5.47 8.55
N ASN A 334 -27.31 5.40 7.29
CA ASN A 334 -27.22 4.17 6.53
C ASN A 334 -25.82 4.07 5.87
N PHE A 335 -24.98 3.20 6.42
CA PHE A 335 -23.64 2.89 5.88
C PHE A 335 -23.69 1.59 5.09
N LYS A 336 -23.14 1.59 3.87
CA LYS A 336 -23.04 0.39 3.03
C LYS A 336 -21.65 0.30 2.40
N ASP A 337 -20.99 -0.84 2.57
CA ASP A 337 -19.84 -1.19 1.75
C ASP A 337 -20.33 -1.70 0.39
N VAL A 338 -20.03 -0.94 -0.64
CA VAL A 338 -20.42 -1.23 -2.03
C VAL A 338 -19.22 -1.55 -2.93
N THR A 339 -18.07 -1.84 -2.33
CA THR A 339 -16.79 -2.06 -3.03
C THR A 339 -16.93 -3.06 -4.17
N GLU A 340 -17.58 -4.19 -3.92
CA GLU A 340 -17.70 -5.28 -4.90
C GLU A 340 -18.89 -5.10 -5.87
N ARG A 341 -19.71 -4.05 -5.67
CA ARG A 341 -20.84 -3.75 -6.57
C ARG A 341 -20.43 -2.95 -7.81
N TYR A 342 -19.25 -2.33 -7.78
CA TYR A 342 -18.77 -1.46 -8.85
C TYR A 342 -17.33 -1.78 -9.22
N SER A 343 -17.06 -1.97 -10.51
CA SER A 343 -15.71 -1.78 -11.03
C SER A 343 -15.40 -0.30 -11.13
N CYS A 344 -14.11 0.05 -11.10
CA CYS A 344 -13.65 1.41 -11.33
C CYS A 344 -12.55 1.40 -12.40
N ILE A 345 -12.76 2.17 -13.47
CA ILE A 345 -11.80 2.32 -14.57
C ILE A 345 -11.33 3.77 -14.58
N GLY A 346 -10.01 3.98 -14.52
CA GLY A 346 -9.40 5.27 -14.79
C GLY A 346 -9.05 5.40 -16.26
N LEU A 347 -9.56 6.46 -16.92
CA LEU A 347 -9.15 6.86 -18.26
C LEU A 347 -8.51 8.23 -18.21
N PHE A 348 -7.20 8.28 -18.39
CA PHE A 348 -6.38 9.47 -18.18
C PHE A 348 -5.46 9.76 -19.36
N GLY A 349 -5.30 11.03 -19.67
CA GLY A 349 -4.43 11.51 -20.73
C GLY A 349 -5.09 12.60 -21.58
N PRO A 350 -4.34 13.33 -22.42
CA PRO A 350 -4.87 14.45 -23.21
C PRO A 350 -6.09 14.11 -24.07
N ASN A 351 -6.15 12.89 -24.58
CA ASN A 351 -7.23 12.42 -25.45
C ASN A 351 -8.44 11.86 -24.69
N SER A 352 -8.45 11.87 -23.35
CA SER A 352 -9.53 11.25 -22.56
C SER A 352 -10.90 11.88 -22.80
N ARG A 353 -10.97 13.20 -22.96
CA ARG A 353 -12.20 13.92 -23.25
C ARG A 353 -12.81 13.47 -24.59
N ASN A 354 -12.03 13.59 -25.67
CA ASN A 354 -12.49 13.24 -27.02
C ASN A 354 -12.89 11.76 -27.09
N PHE A 355 -12.12 10.90 -26.44
CA PHE A 355 -12.42 9.48 -26.35
C PHE A 355 -13.77 9.20 -25.67
N LEU A 356 -14.03 9.86 -24.55
CA LEU A 356 -15.27 9.66 -23.79
C LEU A 356 -16.47 10.28 -24.51
N THR A 357 -16.30 11.43 -25.18
CA THR A 357 -17.34 12.06 -25.99
C THR A 357 -17.74 11.16 -27.16
N GLU A 358 -16.78 10.61 -27.91
CA GLU A 358 -17.07 9.68 -29.01
C GLU A 358 -17.71 8.37 -28.51
N LEU A 359 -17.31 7.90 -27.32
CA LEU A 359 -17.80 6.63 -26.79
C LEU A 359 -19.19 6.70 -26.15
N PHE A 360 -19.51 7.82 -25.50
CA PHE A 360 -20.68 7.96 -24.62
C PHE A 360 -21.55 9.20 -24.90
N GLY A 361 -21.16 10.09 -25.81
CA GLY A 361 -21.91 11.30 -26.18
C GLY A 361 -21.35 12.58 -25.55
N ASP A 362 -22.01 13.71 -25.86
CA ASP A 362 -21.57 15.07 -25.56
C ASP A 362 -21.79 15.50 -24.09
N TYR A 363 -21.29 14.69 -23.16
CA TYR A 363 -21.40 14.96 -21.72
C TYR A 363 -20.11 15.49 -21.09
N PHE A 364 -19.01 15.52 -21.85
CA PHE A 364 -17.65 15.67 -21.30
C PHE A 364 -16.98 17.01 -21.63
N SER A 365 -17.74 18.03 -22.06
CA SER A 365 -17.20 19.38 -22.25
C SER A 365 -16.59 19.91 -20.94
N LYS A 366 -15.79 20.95 -21.03
CA LYS A 366 -15.20 21.57 -19.82
C LYS A 366 -16.26 22.24 -18.97
N GLU A 367 -17.23 22.82 -19.59
CA GLU A 367 -18.37 23.55 -19.02
C GLU A 367 -19.32 22.57 -18.33
N ASP A 368 -19.70 21.48 -19.00
CA ASP A 368 -20.67 20.50 -18.50
C ASP A 368 -20.06 19.56 -17.46
N PHE A 369 -18.74 19.37 -17.50
CA PHE A 369 -18.04 18.49 -16.59
C PHE A 369 -16.76 19.13 -16.02
N PRO A 370 -16.89 20.15 -15.15
CA PRO A 370 -15.74 20.81 -14.56
C PRO A 370 -14.96 19.87 -13.62
N PHE A 371 -13.71 20.19 -13.35
CA PHE A 371 -12.84 19.43 -12.43
C PHE A 371 -13.46 19.30 -11.04
N SER A 372 -13.26 18.17 -10.38
CA SER A 372 -13.82 17.85 -9.05
C SER A 372 -15.35 17.76 -9.06
N ARG A 373 -15.90 17.30 -10.18
CA ARG A 373 -17.32 16.98 -10.34
C ARG A 373 -17.50 15.53 -10.76
N GLY A 374 -18.66 14.99 -10.42
CA GLY A 374 -19.15 13.71 -10.88
C GLY A 374 -20.62 13.82 -11.30
N LYS A 375 -21.05 12.92 -12.18
CA LYS A 375 -22.45 12.78 -12.56
C LYS A 375 -22.77 11.36 -13.03
N TYR A 376 -24.03 10.98 -12.91
CA TYR A 376 -24.54 9.77 -13.51
C TYR A 376 -24.83 9.99 -15.00
N ILE A 377 -24.38 9.06 -15.83
CA ILE A 377 -24.71 8.99 -17.26
C ILE A 377 -25.33 7.63 -17.51
N ASN A 378 -26.42 7.57 -18.28
CA ASN A 378 -27.08 6.32 -18.67
C ASN A 378 -26.31 5.65 -19.81
N ILE A 379 -25.67 4.53 -19.53
CA ILE A 379 -24.91 3.75 -20.50
C ILE A 379 -25.44 2.33 -20.53
N SER A 380 -25.88 1.86 -21.71
CA SER A 380 -26.39 0.50 -21.88
C SER A 380 -27.49 0.12 -20.86
N ASN A 381 -28.45 1.02 -20.67
CA ASN A 381 -29.57 0.90 -19.71
C ASN A 381 -29.12 0.76 -18.24
N SER A 382 -28.02 1.40 -17.88
CA SER A 382 -27.52 1.43 -16.50
C SER A 382 -26.96 2.79 -16.15
N LYS A 383 -27.16 3.22 -14.91
CA LYS A 383 -26.56 4.45 -14.37
C LYS A 383 -25.09 4.18 -14.03
N VAL A 384 -24.18 4.84 -14.75
CA VAL A 384 -22.73 4.79 -14.53
C VAL A 384 -22.30 6.12 -13.95
N TRP A 385 -21.56 6.10 -12.84
CA TRP A 385 -21.01 7.31 -12.24
C TRP A 385 -19.68 7.64 -12.86
N PHE A 386 -19.57 8.82 -13.42
CA PHE A 386 -18.32 9.39 -13.91
C PHE A 386 -17.85 10.46 -12.92
N GLN A 387 -16.57 10.48 -12.61
CA GLN A 387 -15.97 11.42 -11.69
C GLN A 387 -14.71 12.03 -12.30
N ARG A 388 -14.70 13.34 -12.48
CA ARG A 388 -13.55 14.03 -13.07
C ARG A 388 -12.50 14.32 -12.00
N LEU A 389 -11.63 13.35 -11.80
CA LEU A 389 -10.45 13.36 -10.94
C LEU A 389 -9.31 12.65 -11.64
N SER A 390 -8.10 12.82 -11.10
CA SER A 390 -6.93 12.12 -11.59
C SER A 390 -5.92 11.94 -10.46
N PHE A 391 -5.49 10.71 -10.26
CA PHE A 391 -4.39 10.39 -9.32
C PHE A 391 -3.01 10.50 -9.98
N ILE A 392 -2.94 10.70 -11.29
CA ILE A 392 -1.68 10.82 -12.04
C ILE A 392 -1.41 12.22 -12.61
N GLY A 393 -2.31 13.16 -12.36
CA GLY A 393 -2.15 14.56 -12.77
C GLY A 393 -2.50 14.86 -14.23
N GLU A 394 -3.11 13.94 -14.97
CA GLU A 394 -3.62 14.15 -16.32
C GLU A 394 -5.09 14.52 -16.33
N LEU A 395 -5.57 15.09 -17.46
CA LEU A 395 -7.00 15.15 -17.76
C LEU A 395 -7.56 13.73 -17.74
N GLY A 396 -8.71 13.52 -17.10
CA GLY A 396 -9.31 12.19 -17.10
C GLY A 396 -10.47 12.02 -16.14
N TRP A 397 -10.99 10.81 -16.15
CA TRP A 397 -12.15 10.41 -15.35
C TRP A 397 -11.95 9.03 -14.74
N GLU A 398 -12.46 8.90 -13.53
CA GLU A 398 -12.75 7.62 -12.89
C GLU A 398 -14.19 7.25 -13.20
N ILE A 399 -14.40 6.03 -13.67
CA ILE A 399 -15.70 5.53 -14.15
C ILE A 399 -16.14 4.38 -13.27
N TYR A 400 -17.17 4.59 -12.47
CA TYR A 400 -17.71 3.59 -11.55
C TYR A 400 -18.89 2.87 -12.23
N ILE A 401 -18.65 1.64 -12.63
CA ILE A 401 -19.55 0.84 -13.47
C ILE A 401 -20.17 -0.25 -12.60
N PRO A 402 -21.51 -0.42 -12.55
CA PRO A 402 -22.12 -1.58 -11.94
C PRO A 402 -21.48 -2.87 -12.48
N ILE A 403 -21.16 -3.80 -11.58
CA ILE A 403 -20.28 -4.93 -11.88
C ILE A 403 -20.81 -5.79 -13.05
N GLU A 404 -22.11 -5.95 -13.15
CA GLU A 404 -22.80 -6.71 -14.20
C GLU A 404 -22.71 -6.04 -15.59
N LYS A 405 -22.42 -4.73 -15.66
CA LYS A 405 -22.26 -3.97 -16.91
C LYS A 405 -20.81 -3.80 -17.35
N THR A 406 -19.89 -4.17 -16.47
CA THR A 406 -18.45 -3.92 -16.69
C THR A 406 -17.93 -4.50 -17.99
N ASN A 407 -18.24 -5.75 -18.32
CA ASN A 407 -17.77 -6.39 -19.56
C ASN A 407 -18.27 -5.72 -20.82
N ILE A 408 -19.52 -5.26 -20.83
CA ILE A 408 -20.12 -4.59 -21.99
C ILE A 408 -19.40 -3.27 -22.24
N ILE A 409 -19.18 -2.49 -21.17
CA ILE A 409 -18.52 -1.18 -21.27
C ILE A 409 -17.03 -1.36 -21.59
N PHE A 410 -16.35 -2.32 -20.98
CA PHE A 410 -14.96 -2.62 -21.28
C PHE A 410 -14.73 -3.00 -22.76
N LYS A 411 -15.61 -3.82 -23.34
CA LYS A 411 -15.54 -4.17 -24.78
C LYS A 411 -15.67 -2.93 -25.68
N LYS A 412 -16.54 -1.98 -25.36
CA LYS A 412 -16.66 -0.71 -26.07
C LYS A 412 -15.36 0.11 -25.96
N ILE A 413 -14.82 0.25 -24.74
CA ILE A 413 -13.53 0.91 -24.49
C ILE A 413 -12.40 0.24 -25.30
N LYS A 414 -12.33 -1.10 -25.29
CA LYS A 414 -11.31 -1.87 -26.02
C LYS A 414 -11.41 -1.66 -27.53
N LYS A 415 -12.62 -1.59 -28.09
CA LYS A 415 -12.85 -1.38 -29.54
C LYS A 415 -12.37 0.00 -29.98
N LEU A 416 -12.88 1.06 -29.36
CA LEU A 416 -12.52 2.45 -29.69
C LEU A 416 -11.08 2.79 -29.31
N GLY A 417 -10.58 2.19 -28.23
CA GLY A 417 -9.22 2.43 -27.72
C GLY A 417 -8.11 2.19 -28.74
N LYS A 418 -8.34 1.35 -29.77
CA LYS A 418 -7.37 1.14 -30.86
C LYS A 418 -7.14 2.41 -31.67
N VAL A 419 -8.20 3.18 -31.93
CA VAL A 419 -8.15 4.44 -32.68
C VAL A 419 -7.37 5.50 -31.89
N TYR A 420 -7.62 5.59 -30.60
CA TYR A 420 -7.00 6.58 -29.71
C TYR A 420 -5.63 6.16 -29.16
N LYS A 421 -5.03 5.08 -29.67
CA LYS A 421 -3.76 4.54 -29.16
C LYS A 421 -3.79 4.32 -27.64
N LEU A 422 -4.94 3.83 -27.12
CA LEU A 422 -5.12 3.51 -25.71
C LEU A 422 -4.05 2.53 -25.26
N THR A 423 -3.36 2.86 -24.18
CA THR A 423 -2.42 1.97 -23.51
C THR A 423 -3.02 1.45 -22.22
N TYR A 424 -3.09 0.12 -22.09
CA TYR A 424 -3.37 -0.50 -20.81
C TYR A 424 -2.16 -0.34 -19.93
N SER A 425 -2.36 0.24 -18.76
CA SER A 425 -1.28 0.65 -17.86
C SER A 425 -1.48 0.00 -16.49
N GLY A 426 -0.38 -0.50 -15.93
CA GLY A 426 -0.38 -1.17 -14.64
C GLY A 426 -0.05 -0.25 -13.48
N MET A 427 -0.01 -0.87 -12.29
CA MET A 427 0.22 -0.13 -11.04
C MET A 427 1.62 0.48 -10.95
N HIS A 428 2.63 -0.11 -11.60
CA HIS A 428 3.97 0.50 -11.65
C HIS A 428 3.95 1.84 -12.41
N ALA A 429 3.22 1.91 -13.53
CA ALA A 429 3.07 3.16 -14.25
C ALA A 429 2.27 4.20 -13.44
N LEU A 430 1.19 3.76 -12.77
CA LEU A 430 0.40 4.64 -11.91
C LEU A 430 1.26 5.25 -10.80
N ASP A 431 2.08 4.43 -10.12
CA ASP A 431 2.95 4.89 -9.03
C ASP A 431 4.03 5.87 -9.51
N ILE A 432 4.65 5.61 -10.66
CA ILE A 432 5.61 6.56 -11.27
C ILE A 432 4.93 7.89 -11.60
N LEU A 433 3.77 7.85 -12.24
CA LEU A 433 3.06 9.05 -12.71
C LEU A 433 2.50 9.90 -11.55
N ARG A 434 2.00 9.27 -10.46
CA ARG A 434 1.54 10.02 -9.29
C ARG A 434 2.71 10.71 -8.57
N LEU A 435 3.89 10.03 -8.50
CA LEU A 435 5.10 10.57 -7.89
C LEU A 435 5.60 11.81 -8.65
N GLU A 436 5.57 11.79 -9.99
CA GLU A 436 5.87 12.95 -10.85
C GLU A 436 4.93 14.14 -10.56
N LYS A 437 3.69 13.87 -10.16
CA LYS A 437 2.67 14.87 -9.82
C LYS A 437 2.75 15.34 -8.37
N LYS A 438 3.59 14.73 -7.55
CA LYS A 438 3.68 14.98 -6.09
C LYS A 438 2.39 14.59 -5.36
N PHE A 439 1.70 13.52 -5.82
CA PHE A 439 0.55 12.94 -5.14
C PHE A 439 0.96 11.81 -4.20
N LEU A 440 0.43 11.86 -2.98
CA LEU A 440 0.82 10.98 -1.88
C LEU A 440 0.01 9.69 -1.88
N HIS A 441 0.59 8.65 -1.29
CA HIS A 441 -0.05 7.35 -1.11
C HIS A 441 -0.14 7.04 0.39
N TRP A 442 -1.36 6.90 0.90
CA TRP A 442 -1.58 6.52 2.29
C TRP A 442 -1.07 5.09 2.56
N GLY A 443 -0.40 4.90 3.68
CA GLY A 443 0.28 3.65 4.02
C GLY A 443 1.71 3.56 3.49
N HIS A 444 2.17 4.57 2.72
CA HIS A 444 3.57 4.69 2.26
C HIS A 444 4.15 6.07 2.56
N ASP A 445 3.52 7.14 2.03
CA ASP A 445 4.02 8.51 2.19
C ASP A 445 3.40 9.20 3.41
N ILE A 446 2.20 8.82 3.77
CA ILE A 446 1.45 9.35 4.91
C ILE A 446 0.76 8.22 5.67
N THR A 447 0.81 8.32 6.99
CA THR A 447 0.24 7.34 7.94
C THR A 447 -0.37 8.07 9.13
N SER A 448 -0.85 7.35 10.12
CA SER A 448 -1.36 7.92 11.38
C SER A 448 -0.32 8.69 12.20
N GLU A 449 0.98 8.51 11.93
CA GLU A 449 2.07 9.29 12.56
C GLU A 449 2.29 10.67 11.95
N ASN A 450 1.65 10.94 10.81
CA ASN A 450 1.86 12.19 10.08
C ASN A 450 0.62 13.07 10.17
N ASN A 451 0.81 14.35 10.35
CA ASN A 451 -0.26 15.32 10.27
C ASN A 451 -0.30 16.03 8.89
N PRO A 452 -1.41 16.69 8.53
CA PRO A 452 -1.54 17.37 7.25
C PRO A 452 -0.50 18.47 6.98
N PHE A 453 0.07 19.08 8.02
CA PHE A 453 1.10 20.13 7.84
C PHE A 453 2.44 19.53 7.43
N GLU A 454 2.85 18.44 8.08
CA GLU A 454 4.06 17.68 7.74
C GLU A 454 3.97 17.09 6.34
N ALA A 455 2.80 16.58 5.96
CA ALA A 455 2.54 15.98 4.66
C ALA A 455 2.36 17.00 3.51
N GLY A 456 2.30 18.31 3.81
CA GLY A 456 2.02 19.33 2.79
C GLY A 456 0.57 19.33 2.30
N LEU A 457 -0.36 18.80 3.10
CA LEU A 457 -1.79 18.66 2.80
C LEU A 457 -2.67 19.71 3.51
N SER A 458 -2.10 20.80 3.98
CA SER A 458 -2.84 21.86 4.69
C SER A 458 -4.03 22.41 3.89
N PHE A 459 -3.98 22.38 2.55
CA PHE A 459 -5.06 22.79 1.68
C PHE A 459 -6.32 21.92 1.78
N ALA A 460 -6.19 20.71 2.30
CA ALA A 460 -7.27 19.77 2.51
C ALA A 460 -7.82 19.79 3.95
N VAL A 461 -7.41 20.78 4.76
CA VAL A 461 -7.96 21.07 6.09
C VAL A 461 -8.69 22.41 6.07
N ASN A 462 -9.94 22.46 6.52
CA ASN A 462 -10.73 23.68 6.54
C ASN A 462 -11.14 24.08 7.95
N PHE A 463 -10.36 24.96 8.58
CA PHE A 463 -10.67 25.51 9.90
C PHE A 463 -11.83 26.51 9.91
N LYS A 464 -12.28 27.00 8.73
CA LYS A 464 -13.36 27.99 8.62
C LYS A 464 -14.77 27.36 8.55
N LYS A 465 -14.87 26.02 8.48
CA LYS A 465 -16.18 25.38 8.53
C LYS A 465 -16.76 25.47 9.93
N SER A 466 -18.09 25.56 10.02
CA SER A 466 -18.84 25.72 11.28
C SER A 466 -18.76 24.50 12.16
N GLU A 467 -18.77 23.31 11.54
CA GLU A 467 -18.77 22.04 12.25
C GLU A 467 -17.36 21.69 12.74
N ASN A 468 -17.30 21.16 13.94
CA ASN A 468 -16.06 20.59 14.47
C ASN A 468 -15.73 19.26 13.77
N PHE A 469 -14.45 18.92 13.70
CA PHE A 469 -13.98 17.65 13.15
C PHE A 469 -12.93 17.01 14.04
N ILE A 470 -12.80 15.69 13.94
CA ILE A 470 -11.84 14.91 14.73
C ILE A 470 -10.41 15.40 14.44
N GLY A 471 -9.64 15.65 15.50
CA GLY A 471 -8.27 16.14 15.41
C GLY A 471 -8.10 17.65 15.23
N ARG A 472 -9.21 18.43 15.13
CA ARG A 472 -9.15 19.89 14.96
C ARG A 472 -8.34 20.58 16.05
N GLU A 473 -8.64 20.31 17.33
CA GLU A 473 -7.93 20.93 18.46
C GLU A 473 -6.43 20.63 18.46
N ALA A 474 -6.05 19.40 18.08
CA ALA A 474 -4.65 19.02 17.95
C ALA A 474 -3.97 19.82 16.84
N LEU A 475 -4.61 19.96 15.67
CA LEU A 475 -4.07 20.73 14.55
C LEU A 475 -3.99 22.22 14.88
N GLU A 476 -4.99 22.81 15.57
CA GLU A 476 -4.96 24.23 16.00
C GLU A 476 -3.79 24.51 16.95
N LYS A 477 -3.44 23.57 17.84
CA LYS A 477 -2.26 23.65 18.70
C LYS A 477 -0.94 23.53 17.93
N MET A 478 -0.96 22.91 16.74
CA MET A 478 0.23 22.72 15.89
C MET A 478 0.46 23.87 14.90
N ILE A 479 -0.58 24.60 14.51
CA ILE A 479 -0.53 25.60 13.42
C ILE A 479 0.52 26.69 13.61
N ASN A 480 0.77 27.08 14.88
CA ASN A 480 1.73 28.11 15.26
C ASN A 480 3.08 27.53 15.74
N LYS A 481 3.26 26.21 15.67
CA LYS A 481 4.51 25.56 16.03
C LYS A 481 5.38 25.30 14.81
N PRO A 482 6.70 25.32 14.94
CA PRO A 482 7.58 24.88 13.87
C PRO A 482 7.25 23.44 13.45
N ILE A 483 7.14 23.20 12.16
CA ILE A 483 6.97 21.85 11.62
C ILE A 483 8.27 21.09 11.88
N LYS A 484 8.18 19.95 12.60
CA LYS A 484 9.35 19.17 13.00
C LYS A 484 9.99 18.43 11.85
N LYS A 485 9.16 17.83 11.00
CA LYS A 485 9.57 17.10 9.78
C LYS A 485 8.64 17.47 8.62
N LYS A 486 9.14 17.46 7.41
CA LYS A 486 8.34 17.80 6.22
C LYS A 486 8.59 16.85 5.08
N LEU A 487 7.50 16.40 4.46
CA LEU A 487 7.54 15.56 3.27
C LEU A 487 7.79 16.43 2.03
N GLU A 488 8.87 16.14 1.32
CA GLU A 488 9.23 16.86 0.10
C GLU A 488 9.58 15.89 -1.03
N LEU A 489 9.53 16.38 -2.26
CA LEU A 489 9.94 15.65 -3.45
C LEU A 489 11.39 16.00 -3.77
N PHE A 490 12.20 14.99 -4.03
CA PHE A 490 13.59 15.13 -4.42
C PHE A 490 13.87 14.39 -5.72
N SER A 491 14.90 14.85 -6.43
CA SER A 491 15.56 14.09 -7.50
C SER A 491 17.04 13.94 -7.23
N LEU A 492 17.67 12.88 -7.76
CA LEU A 492 19.13 12.78 -7.73
C LEU A 492 19.75 13.88 -8.59
N LYS A 493 20.80 14.55 -8.08
CA LYS A 493 21.52 15.60 -8.80
C LYS A 493 22.18 15.06 -10.08
N LYS A 494 22.75 13.86 -10.02
CA LYS A 494 23.31 13.15 -11.16
C LYS A 494 22.24 12.27 -11.81
N ASN A 495 22.10 12.35 -13.13
CA ASN A 495 21.22 11.45 -13.88
C ASN A 495 21.87 10.06 -14.01
N PHE A 496 21.15 9.05 -13.57
CA PHE A 496 21.54 7.65 -13.66
C PHE A 496 20.61 6.89 -14.62
N LYS A 497 21.06 5.72 -15.07
CA LYS A 497 20.17 4.80 -15.78
C LYS A 497 19.11 4.24 -14.83
N PRO A 498 17.91 3.84 -15.32
CA PRO A 498 16.91 3.19 -14.48
C PRO A 498 17.49 2.00 -13.73
N GLY A 499 17.23 1.92 -12.41
CA GLY A 499 17.71 0.85 -11.55
C GLY A 499 19.20 0.92 -11.17
N THR A 500 19.87 2.05 -11.37
CA THR A 500 21.27 2.24 -10.98
C THR A 500 21.51 3.68 -10.47
N PRO A 501 21.37 3.97 -9.15
CA PRO A 501 20.91 3.05 -8.13
C PRO A 501 19.41 2.79 -8.21
N LEU A 502 18.96 1.67 -7.64
CA LEU A 502 17.56 1.42 -7.39
C LEU A 502 17.17 2.10 -6.07
N LEU A 503 16.46 3.21 -6.16
CA LEU A 503 15.90 3.88 -4.97
C LEU A 503 14.71 3.08 -4.43
N LEU A 504 14.70 2.86 -3.12
CA LEU A 504 13.62 2.21 -2.38
C LEU A 504 13.08 3.14 -1.30
N HIS A 505 12.18 2.64 -0.45
CA HIS A 505 11.75 3.31 0.77
C HIS A 505 12.81 3.14 1.89
N ASP A 506 12.71 3.98 2.93
CA ASP A 506 13.56 3.94 4.13
C ASP A 506 15.07 4.13 3.88
N GLU A 507 15.46 4.66 2.71
CA GLU A 507 16.83 5.06 2.47
C GLU A 507 17.16 6.30 3.31
N PRO A 508 18.28 6.29 4.07
CA PRO A 508 18.61 7.41 4.94
C PRO A 508 19.11 8.63 4.17
N ILE A 509 18.69 9.82 4.63
CA ILE A 509 19.12 11.09 4.09
C ILE A 509 20.01 11.80 5.12
N PHE A 510 21.15 12.27 4.64
CA PHE A 510 22.19 12.92 5.44
C PHE A 510 22.26 14.40 5.14
N LYS A 511 22.58 15.16 6.17
CA LYS A 511 23.08 16.54 6.13
C LYS A 511 24.22 16.64 7.12
N ASP A 512 25.38 17.14 6.69
CA ASP A 512 26.59 17.27 7.53
C ASP A 512 26.90 15.95 8.31
N ASP A 513 26.87 14.81 7.60
CA ASP A 513 27.07 13.45 8.11
C ASP A 513 26.09 12.96 9.18
N LYS A 514 25.02 13.71 9.44
CA LYS A 514 23.92 13.32 10.34
C LYS A 514 22.73 12.87 9.52
N ILE A 515 22.07 11.79 9.95
CA ILE A 515 20.78 11.38 9.38
C ILE A 515 19.74 12.43 9.78
N VAL A 516 19.10 13.03 8.78
CA VAL A 516 18.07 14.06 8.94
C VAL A 516 16.74 13.67 8.30
N GLY A 517 16.62 12.45 7.76
CA GLY A 517 15.40 12.00 7.15
C GLY A 517 15.53 10.64 6.48
N TYR A 518 14.44 10.24 5.84
CA TYR A 518 14.33 8.95 5.15
C TYR A 518 13.33 9.04 3.99
N THR A 519 13.52 8.19 2.97
CA THR A 519 12.61 8.11 1.82
C THR A 519 11.34 7.34 2.17
N THR A 520 10.22 7.69 1.52
CA THR A 520 8.96 6.95 1.59
C THR A 520 8.64 6.25 0.28
N SER A 521 8.34 6.99 -0.77
CA SER A 521 8.17 6.43 -2.13
C SER A 521 9.30 6.87 -3.04
N SER A 522 9.74 5.99 -3.90
CA SER A 522 10.79 6.30 -4.86
C SER A 522 10.59 5.53 -6.17
N ASN A 523 11.03 6.11 -7.27
CA ASN A 523 10.99 5.47 -8.57
C ASN A 523 11.89 6.21 -9.58
N PHE A 524 12.03 5.61 -10.78
CA PHE A 524 12.61 6.28 -11.93
C PHE A 524 11.50 6.89 -12.79
N SER A 525 11.48 8.21 -12.90
CA SER A 525 10.59 8.92 -13.83
C SER A 525 11.07 8.75 -15.27
N PHE A 526 10.32 8.02 -16.08
CA PHE A 526 10.63 7.83 -17.50
C PHE A 526 10.30 9.05 -18.35
N CYS A 527 9.35 9.87 -17.91
CA CYS A 527 8.96 11.09 -18.61
C CYS A 527 10.01 12.18 -18.45
N TYR A 528 10.62 12.30 -17.27
CA TYR A 528 11.60 13.33 -16.93
C TYR A 528 13.04 12.81 -16.86
N LYS A 529 13.23 11.48 -17.01
CA LYS A 529 14.55 10.80 -16.99
C LYS A 529 15.36 11.08 -15.71
N LYS A 530 14.67 11.06 -14.56
CA LYS A 530 15.25 11.31 -13.24
C LYS A 530 14.91 10.19 -12.26
N ASN A 531 15.83 9.86 -11.37
CA ASN A 531 15.50 9.15 -10.14
C ASN A 531 14.84 10.14 -9.18
N ILE A 532 13.65 9.84 -8.69
CA ILE A 532 12.84 10.71 -7.81
C ILE A 532 12.40 9.96 -6.58
N CYS A 533 12.29 10.66 -5.46
CA CYS A 533 11.76 10.11 -4.21
C CYS A 533 11.02 11.16 -3.40
N PHE A 534 10.03 10.74 -2.65
CA PHE A 534 9.54 11.47 -1.49
C PHE A 534 10.42 11.15 -0.28
N ALA A 535 10.62 12.13 0.56
CA ALA A 535 11.30 11.93 1.83
C ALA A 535 10.82 12.90 2.90
N TYR A 536 10.71 12.40 4.13
CA TYR A 536 10.62 13.26 5.30
C TYR A 536 11.98 13.78 5.68
N ILE A 537 12.07 15.10 5.91
CA ILE A 537 13.30 15.75 6.37
C ILE A 537 13.00 16.49 7.66
N ASP A 538 13.82 16.26 8.66
CA ASP A 538 13.74 16.94 9.96
C ASP A 538 14.16 18.40 9.84
N GLY A 539 13.37 19.27 10.45
CA GLY A 539 13.62 20.70 10.46
C GLY A 539 13.34 21.40 9.13
N LYS A 540 13.92 22.59 8.96
CA LYS A 540 13.74 23.42 7.79
C LYS A 540 14.87 23.21 6.78
N ILE A 541 14.52 22.86 5.56
CA ILE A 541 15.47 22.80 4.44
C ILE A 541 15.72 24.23 3.95
N ARG A 542 16.98 24.62 3.84
CA ARG A 542 17.43 25.87 3.24
C ARG A 542 17.91 25.62 1.80
N ASP A 543 17.88 26.63 0.95
CA ASP A 543 18.26 26.49 -0.47
C ASP A 543 19.73 26.04 -0.67
N ASN A 544 20.60 26.34 0.28
CA ASN A 544 22.03 25.97 0.23
C ASN A 544 22.35 24.68 1.01
N ASP A 545 21.35 23.98 1.56
CA ASP A 545 21.60 22.72 2.26
C ASP A 545 21.98 21.63 1.26
N GLU A 546 23.12 21.01 1.47
CA GLU A 546 23.52 19.82 0.72
C GLU A 546 22.95 18.58 1.41
N LEU A 547 21.99 17.94 0.74
CA LEU A 547 21.38 16.70 1.20
C LEU A 547 21.91 15.53 0.39
N LEU A 548 22.26 14.45 1.06
CA LEU A 548 22.78 13.23 0.46
C LEU A 548 21.88 12.05 0.84
N ILE A 549 21.47 11.27 -0.13
CA ILE A 549 20.81 9.98 0.10
C ILE A 549 21.84 8.86 0.02
N GLU A 550 21.82 7.92 0.96
CA GLU A 550 22.66 6.74 0.90
C GLU A 550 21.90 5.54 0.34
N VAL A 551 22.41 4.97 -0.73
CA VAL A 551 21.84 3.78 -1.38
C VAL A 551 22.99 2.79 -1.62
N GLU A 552 22.82 1.56 -1.14
CA GLU A 552 23.87 0.50 -1.28
C GLU A 552 25.24 0.96 -0.75
N GLY A 553 25.27 1.73 0.37
CA GLY A 553 26.49 2.24 0.98
C GLY A 553 27.17 3.38 0.19
N LYS A 554 26.49 3.98 -0.79
CA LYS A 554 26.99 5.12 -1.59
C LYS A 554 26.11 6.33 -1.39
N LYS A 555 26.73 7.48 -1.11
CA LYS A 555 26.02 8.75 -0.97
C LYS A 555 25.83 9.44 -2.32
N HIS A 556 24.61 9.91 -2.59
CA HIS A 556 24.24 10.64 -3.81
C HIS A 556 23.58 11.95 -3.45
N ALA A 557 23.99 13.05 -4.10
CA ALA A 557 23.43 14.37 -3.86
C ALA A 557 21.97 14.47 -4.36
N LEU A 558 21.13 15.12 -3.56
CA LEU A 558 19.72 15.39 -3.83
C LEU A 558 19.48 16.82 -4.30
N ILE A 559 18.46 17.01 -5.12
CA ILE A 559 17.88 18.31 -5.48
C ILE A 559 16.45 18.34 -4.96
N LEU A 560 16.10 19.37 -4.20
CA LEU A 560 14.72 19.63 -3.78
C LEU A 560 13.87 20.08 -4.97
N GLU A 561 12.85 19.31 -5.31
CA GLU A 561 11.86 19.67 -6.33
C GLU A 561 10.71 20.46 -5.65
N LYS A 562 10.84 21.78 -5.61
CA LYS A 562 9.86 22.68 -4.94
C LYS A 562 8.45 22.56 -5.53
N LYS A 563 8.33 22.13 -6.79
CA LYS A 563 7.07 21.93 -7.51
C LYS A 563 7.00 20.52 -8.08
N PRO A 564 5.79 19.99 -8.35
CA PRO A 564 5.66 18.76 -9.11
C PRO A 564 6.41 18.83 -10.45
N LEU A 565 7.02 17.72 -10.88
CA LEU A 565 7.68 17.65 -12.19
C LEU A 565 6.66 17.74 -13.32
N HIS A 566 5.48 17.13 -13.12
CA HIS A 566 4.40 17.14 -14.11
C HIS A 566 3.34 18.18 -13.78
N ASP A 567 3.00 19.02 -14.76
CA ASP A 567 1.91 20.03 -14.70
C ASP A 567 1.87 20.78 -13.35
N PRO A 568 2.91 21.56 -12.99
CA PRO A 568 3.04 22.20 -11.67
C PRO A 568 1.85 23.07 -11.28
N SER A 569 1.19 23.68 -12.27
CA SER A 569 0.02 24.55 -12.08
C SER A 569 -1.32 23.81 -12.12
N SER A 570 -1.30 22.49 -12.36
CA SER A 570 -2.49 21.65 -12.57
C SER A 570 -3.40 22.13 -13.72
N LYS A 571 -2.84 22.80 -14.71
CA LYS A 571 -3.57 23.29 -15.89
C LYS A 571 -4.09 22.14 -16.75
N LEU A 572 -3.24 21.15 -17.05
CA LEU A 572 -3.60 19.99 -17.88
C LEU A 572 -4.69 19.16 -17.20
N MET A 573 -4.54 18.89 -15.92
CA MET A 573 -5.51 18.12 -15.15
C MET A 573 -6.88 18.83 -15.08
N ARG A 574 -6.88 20.16 -15.05
CA ARG A 574 -8.10 20.99 -14.92
C ARG A 574 -8.64 21.53 -16.26
N SER A 575 -7.96 21.27 -17.39
CA SER A 575 -8.32 21.75 -18.72
C SER A 575 -9.70 21.28 -19.19
#